data_e030e0ea8417b08c38b34e715f6ae8b8
#
_entry.id   e030e0ea8417b08c38b34e715f6ae8b8
#
_cell.length_a   1.000
_cell.length_b   1.000
_cell.length_c   1.000
_cell.angle_alpha   90.00
_cell.angle_beta   90.00
_cell.angle_gamma   90.00
#
_symmetry.space_group_name_H-M   'P 1'
#
loop_
_entity.id
_entity.type
_entity.pdbx_description
1 polymer ?
#
loop_
_entity_poly.entity_id
_entity_poly.type
_entity_poly.pdbx_seq_one_letter_code
_entity_poly.pdbx_strand_id
1 'polypeptide(L)'
;FNEMKGAMSAPSDQLYHQLAHHLFPETTYHYNSGGDPKDIPDLTYEQLVEFYKTHYHPSNAVFMTFGNQTAYELQEQFEKLALHKFTAGTTLYSKPEKRLTAPVEVTETYAVDGDELKDKTYHVLSWLLPQASDIKLRLGMRLVEGVLLENSASPLRHYLETCGYAQSTGPLMGVDDSNFEMTFYCGVQGSNPEHAESFRDGVLNVLREVAAKPIDSSLVDAILHQIELHQREINGDGTPYGLSLILNGLSGAIHHNDPIQIWDVDSAIAQVKEELQDPMWLSNLIQTHLLDNPHRVQMTLVPDATKSAKEQEAEKARLAAIGEKLTEEDKAEIIAKTKALQERQDTPDNLELLPKVGLEDVPADLHIVQGQLREIICNRMDTPLNLYHAGTNGIYYQQVLIQIPDDVVKSPYFNLLSILMGEVGAGEYDYLELQNLQTAVSGGLGMGASLRSKVDDKDKISAWLTLTTKSLTQKFDAIHLLKLACEQLRFDEKE
;
A
#
# COMPACT_ATOMS: atom_id res chain seq x y z
N PHE A 1 -14.67 -18.60 -9.86
CA PHE A 1 -15.15 -19.22 -8.62
C PHE A 1 -14.00 -19.73 -7.75
N ASN A 2 -13.17 -20.67 -8.26
CA ASN A 2 -12.07 -21.26 -7.48
C ASN A 2 -11.00 -20.24 -7.09
N GLU A 3 -10.70 -19.28 -7.96
CA GLU A 3 -9.79 -18.18 -7.67
C GLU A 3 -10.31 -17.33 -6.50
N MET A 4 -11.59 -16.97 -6.54
CA MET A 4 -12.20 -16.18 -5.45
C MET A 4 -12.30 -16.95 -4.13
N LYS A 5 -12.51 -18.27 -4.18
CA LYS A 5 -12.38 -19.11 -2.97
C LYS A 5 -10.99 -19.04 -2.33
N GLY A 6 -9.96 -19.04 -3.18
CA GLY A 6 -8.56 -18.86 -2.73
C GLY A 6 -8.32 -17.46 -2.18
N ALA A 7 -8.70 -16.43 -2.91
CA ALA A 7 -8.52 -15.03 -2.52
C ALA A 7 -9.21 -14.69 -1.19
N MET A 8 -10.41 -15.25 -0.96
CA MET A 8 -11.16 -15.05 0.28
C MET A 8 -10.70 -15.94 1.46
N SER A 9 -9.60 -16.69 1.33
CA SER A 9 -9.11 -17.58 2.39
C SER A 9 -8.27 -16.84 3.45
N ALA A 10 -7.59 -15.74 3.09
CA ALA A 10 -6.75 -15.01 4.03
C ALA A 10 -7.61 -14.16 5.00
N PRO A 11 -7.26 -14.14 6.30
CA PRO A 11 -7.98 -13.33 7.29
C PRO A 11 -8.00 -11.83 6.97
N SER A 12 -6.91 -11.29 6.40
CA SER A 12 -6.80 -9.88 5.97
C SER A 12 -7.81 -9.52 4.88
N ASP A 13 -8.02 -10.41 3.92
CA ASP A 13 -8.96 -10.19 2.83
C ASP A 13 -10.41 -10.25 3.34
N GLN A 14 -10.70 -11.23 4.22
CA GLN A 14 -11.99 -11.29 4.89
C GLN A 14 -12.25 -10.04 5.74
N LEU A 15 -11.24 -9.55 6.46
CA LEU A 15 -11.32 -8.31 7.25
C LEU A 15 -11.73 -7.12 6.36
N TYR A 16 -11.02 -6.92 5.26
CA TYR A 16 -11.27 -5.82 4.34
C TYR A 16 -12.68 -5.88 3.73
N HIS A 17 -13.07 -7.05 3.20
CA HIS A 17 -14.36 -7.19 2.52
C HIS A 17 -15.55 -7.08 3.49
N GLN A 18 -15.45 -7.68 4.67
CA GLN A 18 -16.51 -7.56 5.68
C GLN A 18 -16.60 -6.12 6.23
N LEU A 19 -15.46 -5.45 6.40
CA LEU A 19 -15.46 -4.05 6.80
C LEU A 19 -16.09 -3.16 5.74
N ALA A 20 -15.75 -3.36 4.45
CA ALA A 20 -16.31 -2.63 3.33
C ALA A 20 -17.84 -2.82 3.24
N HIS A 21 -18.33 -4.03 3.48
CA HIS A 21 -19.77 -4.33 3.54
C HIS A 21 -20.53 -3.46 4.54
N HIS A 22 -19.95 -3.20 5.71
CA HIS A 22 -20.56 -2.35 6.73
C HIS A 22 -20.29 -0.86 6.52
N LEU A 23 -19.15 -0.50 5.94
CA LEU A 23 -18.75 0.88 5.70
C LEU A 23 -19.47 1.50 4.49
N PHE A 24 -19.84 0.68 3.50
CA PHE A 24 -20.51 1.09 2.25
C PHE A 24 -21.84 0.36 2.06
N PRO A 25 -22.89 0.66 2.87
CA PRO A 25 -24.13 -0.11 2.83
C PRO A 25 -24.94 0.01 1.53
N GLU A 26 -24.81 1.10 0.76
CA GLU A 26 -25.67 1.36 -0.42
C GLU A 26 -24.90 1.48 -1.75
N THR A 27 -23.57 1.65 -1.74
CA THR A 27 -22.79 1.79 -2.97
C THR A 27 -22.17 0.47 -3.43
N THR A 28 -21.58 0.46 -4.63
CA THR A 28 -20.92 -0.73 -5.20
C THR A 28 -19.73 -1.21 -4.38
N TYR A 29 -19.14 -0.37 -3.55
CA TYR A 29 -18.06 -0.76 -2.65
C TYR A 29 -18.49 -1.74 -1.54
N HIS A 30 -19.80 -1.91 -1.34
CA HIS A 30 -20.38 -2.94 -0.50
C HIS A 30 -19.97 -4.35 -0.92
N TYR A 31 -19.76 -4.56 -2.21
CA TYR A 31 -19.53 -5.87 -2.80
C TYR A 31 -18.06 -6.08 -3.14
N ASN A 32 -17.58 -7.32 -2.98
CA ASN A 32 -16.30 -7.70 -3.52
C ASN A 32 -16.34 -7.66 -5.06
N SER A 33 -15.46 -6.86 -5.68
CA SER A 33 -15.39 -6.71 -7.14
C SER A 33 -15.09 -8.01 -7.89
N GLY A 34 -14.39 -8.96 -7.25
CA GLY A 34 -14.15 -10.30 -7.78
C GLY A 34 -15.33 -11.25 -7.64
N GLY A 35 -16.37 -10.86 -6.91
CA GLY A 35 -17.57 -11.63 -6.60
C GLY A 35 -17.43 -12.52 -5.35
N ASP A 36 -18.57 -12.80 -4.70
CA ASP A 36 -18.61 -13.76 -3.61
C ASP A 36 -18.73 -15.19 -4.19
N PRO A 37 -17.87 -16.14 -3.76
CA PRO A 37 -17.98 -17.54 -4.17
C PRO A 37 -19.35 -18.17 -3.93
N LYS A 38 -20.13 -17.66 -2.98
CA LYS A 38 -21.48 -18.15 -2.72
C LYS A 38 -22.47 -17.75 -3.84
N ASP A 39 -22.27 -16.59 -4.43
CA ASP A 39 -23.18 -15.97 -5.41
C ASP A 39 -22.76 -16.23 -6.87
N ILE A 40 -21.44 -16.34 -7.13
CA ILE A 40 -20.90 -16.56 -8.49
C ILE A 40 -21.62 -17.68 -9.26
N PRO A 41 -21.92 -18.87 -8.63
CA PRO A 41 -22.58 -19.95 -9.35
C PRO A 41 -24.04 -19.69 -9.72
N ASP A 42 -24.67 -18.64 -9.19
CA ASP A 42 -26.05 -18.24 -9.51
C ASP A 42 -26.15 -17.28 -10.69
N LEU A 43 -25.01 -16.75 -11.15
CA LEU A 43 -24.95 -15.86 -12.32
C LEU A 43 -25.29 -16.61 -13.60
N THR A 44 -26.12 -16.00 -14.45
CA THR A 44 -26.44 -16.53 -15.78
C THR A 44 -25.53 -15.90 -16.84
N TYR A 45 -25.44 -16.58 -18.00
CA TYR A 45 -24.74 -16.06 -19.16
C TYR A 45 -25.32 -14.73 -19.64
N GLU A 46 -26.64 -14.60 -19.60
CA GLU A 46 -27.38 -13.38 -20.02
C GLU A 46 -27.02 -12.20 -19.11
N GLN A 47 -26.96 -12.43 -17.80
CA GLN A 47 -26.51 -11.40 -16.84
C GLN A 47 -25.06 -10.96 -17.10
N LEU A 48 -24.16 -11.90 -17.36
CA LEU A 48 -22.78 -11.60 -17.70
C LEU A 48 -22.67 -10.76 -18.97
N VAL A 49 -23.39 -11.13 -20.02
CA VAL A 49 -23.41 -10.42 -21.31
C VAL A 49 -24.00 -9.01 -21.16
N GLU A 50 -25.07 -8.86 -20.39
CA GLU A 50 -25.70 -7.55 -20.15
C GLU A 50 -24.77 -6.65 -19.34
N PHE A 51 -24.14 -7.18 -18.30
CA PHE A 51 -23.15 -6.44 -17.52
C PHE A 51 -21.98 -5.99 -18.40
N TYR A 52 -21.44 -6.90 -19.23
CA TYR A 52 -20.36 -6.57 -20.16
C TYR A 52 -20.75 -5.44 -21.11
N LYS A 53 -21.93 -5.53 -21.76
CA LYS A 53 -22.40 -4.50 -22.71
C LYS A 53 -22.62 -3.14 -22.04
N THR A 54 -23.08 -3.14 -20.80
CA THR A 54 -23.38 -1.91 -20.06
C THR A 54 -22.11 -1.22 -19.57
N HIS A 55 -21.14 -1.97 -19.02
CA HIS A 55 -20.00 -1.41 -18.32
C HIS A 55 -18.73 -1.34 -19.18
N TYR A 56 -18.48 -2.33 -20.04
CA TYR A 56 -17.31 -2.40 -20.91
C TYR A 56 -17.51 -1.63 -22.21
N HIS A 57 -17.82 -0.35 -22.07
CA HIS A 57 -18.05 0.56 -23.19
C HIS A 57 -17.05 1.72 -23.14
N PRO A 58 -16.50 2.23 -24.27
CA PRO A 58 -15.54 3.33 -24.28
C PRO A 58 -16.00 4.58 -23.53
N SER A 59 -17.33 4.83 -23.46
CA SER A 59 -17.87 5.94 -22.65
C SER A 59 -17.66 5.79 -21.13
N ASN A 60 -17.30 4.60 -20.66
CA ASN A 60 -16.97 4.28 -19.28
C ASN A 60 -15.48 3.95 -19.09
N ALA A 61 -14.65 4.12 -20.12
CA ALA A 61 -13.24 3.80 -20.09
C ALA A 61 -12.38 5.05 -20.01
N VAL A 62 -11.29 4.94 -19.26
CA VAL A 62 -10.22 5.95 -19.22
C VAL A 62 -8.96 5.35 -19.82
N PHE A 63 -8.40 6.00 -20.84
CA PHE A 63 -7.17 5.60 -21.48
C PHE A 63 -6.02 6.43 -20.91
N MET A 64 -5.11 5.80 -20.23
CA MET A 64 -3.91 6.43 -19.68
C MET A 64 -2.68 5.76 -20.27
N THR A 65 -1.75 6.55 -20.78
CA THR A 65 -0.54 6.09 -21.43
C THR A 65 0.67 6.85 -20.93
N PHE A 66 1.79 6.16 -20.81
CA PHE A 66 3.09 6.74 -20.47
C PHE A 66 4.15 6.19 -21.42
N GLY A 67 4.99 7.07 -21.98
CA GLY A 67 6.06 6.68 -22.89
C GLY A 67 6.47 7.80 -23.82
N ASN A 68 7.26 7.46 -24.83
CA ASN A 68 7.79 8.40 -25.80
C ASN A 68 6.93 8.58 -27.08
N GLN A 69 5.81 7.84 -27.16
CA GLN A 69 4.84 8.02 -28.24
C GLN A 69 3.99 9.28 -27.98
N THR A 70 3.65 9.97 -29.05
CA THR A 70 2.83 11.17 -28.93
C THR A 70 1.38 10.83 -28.64
N ALA A 71 0.69 11.69 -27.89
CA ALA A 71 -0.72 11.53 -27.59
C ALA A 71 -1.57 11.44 -28.88
N TYR A 72 -1.20 12.16 -29.93
CA TYR A 72 -1.89 12.15 -31.22
C TYR A 72 -1.81 10.76 -31.90
N GLU A 73 -0.63 10.17 -31.95
CA GLU A 73 -0.42 8.83 -32.55
C GLU A 73 -1.22 7.77 -31.80
N LEU A 74 -1.26 7.85 -30.45
CA LEU A 74 -2.01 6.92 -29.63
C LEU A 74 -3.53 7.09 -29.82
N GLN A 75 -4.04 8.33 -29.87
CA GLN A 75 -5.45 8.61 -30.11
C GLN A 75 -5.88 8.10 -31.51
N GLU A 76 -5.05 8.29 -32.53
CA GLU A 76 -5.31 7.75 -33.88
C GLU A 76 -5.38 6.22 -33.87
N GLN A 77 -4.49 5.57 -33.11
CA GLN A 77 -4.52 4.10 -32.96
C GLN A 77 -5.77 3.64 -32.21
N PHE A 78 -6.18 4.30 -31.13
CA PHE A 78 -7.39 3.97 -30.40
C PHE A 78 -8.62 4.11 -31.29
N GLU A 79 -8.72 5.20 -32.03
CA GLU A 79 -9.82 5.40 -33.00
C GLU A 79 -9.83 4.31 -34.05
N LYS A 80 -8.70 4.06 -34.72
CA LYS A 80 -8.58 3.09 -35.81
C LYS A 80 -8.83 1.65 -35.38
N LEU A 81 -8.36 1.26 -34.19
CA LEU A 81 -8.43 -0.14 -33.75
C LEU A 81 -9.75 -0.48 -33.03
N ALA A 82 -10.32 0.48 -32.30
CA ALA A 82 -11.43 0.21 -31.40
C ALA A 82 -12.59 1.22 -31.51
N LEU A 83 -12.35 2.53 -31.31
CA LEU A 83 -13.40 3.48 -31.01
C LEU A 83 -14.39 3.70 -32.16
N HIS A 84 -13.92 3.62 -33.42
CA HIS A 84 -14.79 3.72 -34.60
C HIS A 84 -15.93 2.70 -34.64
N LYS A 85 -15.86 1.64 -33.85
CA LYS A 85 -16.89 0.58 -33.76
C LYS A 85 -18.02 0.93 -32.81
N PHE A 86 -17.89 2.01 -32.07
CA PHE A 86 -18.83 2.41 -31.04
C PHE A 86 -19.45 3.75 -31.35
N THR A 87 -20.65 3.97 -30.84
CA THR A 87 -21.28 5.28 -30.74
C THR A 87 -21.29 5.70 -29.28
N ALA A 88 -21.34 7.00 -29.00
CA ALA A 88 -21.37 7.48 -27.61
C ALA A 88 -22.50 6.83 -26.81
N GLY A 89 -22.15 6.22 -25.70
CA GLY A 89 -23.05 5.55 -24.78
C GLY A 89 -23.29 6.36 -23.50
N THR A 90 -23.98 5.75 -22.54
CA THR A 90 -24.22 6.35 -21.23
C THR A 90 -22.96 6.25 -20.37
N THR A 91 -22.51 7.38 -19.84
CA THR A 91 -21.45 7.42 -18.82
C THR A 91 -22.04 7.08 -17.46
N LEU A 92 -21.40 6.16 -16.77
CA LEU A 92 -21.77 5.75 -15.42
C LEU A 92 -20.98 6.58 -14.41
N TYR A 93 -21.64 7.04 -13.35
CA TYR A 93 -21.03 7.84 -12.30
C TYR A 93 -21.16 7.13 -10.95
N SER A 94 -20.07 7.10 -10.20
CA SER A 94 -20.11 6.72 -8.79
C SER A 94 -20.92 7.74 -8.00
N LYS A 95 -21.64 7.27 -7.00
CA LYS A 95 -22.44 8.11 -6.11
C LYS A 95 -21.79 8.13 -4.72
N PRO A 96 -21.92 9.24 -3.97
CA PRO A 96 -21.50 9.25 -2.58
C PRO A 96 -22.34 8.24 -1.78
N GLU A 97 -21.69 7.65 -0.78
CA GLU A 97 -22.36 6.75 0.15
C GLU A 97 -23.34 7.52 1.06
N LYS A 98 -24.44 6.90 1.37
CA LYS A 98 -25.38 7.44 2.36
C LYS A 98 -24.76 7.40 3.75
N ARG A 99 -24.60 8.58 4.35
CA ARG A 99 -23.95 8.68 5.65
C ARG A 99 -24.74 7.99 6.76
N LEU A 100 -24.02 7.21 7.56
CA LEU A 100 -24.55 6.71 8.84
C LEU A 100 -24.87 7.88 9.76
N THR A 101 -25.92 7.74 10.56
CA THR A 101 -26.34 8.75 11.55
C THR A 101 -25.77 8.52 12.94
N ALA A 102 -25.21 7.34 13.19
CA ALA A 102 -24.53 6.95 14.41
C ALA A 102 -23.46 5.90 14.09
N PRO A 103 -22.38 5.79 14.89
CA PRO A 103 -21.41 4.72 14.79
C PRO A 103 -22.05 3.33 14.88
N VAL A 104 -21.46 2.39 14.12
CA VAL A 104 -21.89 0.98 14.07
C VAL A 104 -20.81 0.09 14.65
N GLU A 105 -21.21 -0.85 15.51
CA GLU A 105 -20.34 -1.87 16.08
C GLU A 105 -20.78 -3.24 15.57
N VAL A 106 -19.85 -4.01 14.98
CA VAL A 106 -20.13 -5.32 14.42
C VAL A 106 -19.11 -6.36 14.87
N THR A 107 -19.56 -7.60 14.98
CA THR A 107 -18.70 -8.74 15.20
C THR A 107 -18.90 -9.72 14.04
N GLU A 108 -17.82 -10.03 13.36
CA GLU A 108 -17.77 -10.94 12.22
C GLU A 108 -16.80 -12.10 12.52
N THR A 109 -16.88 -13.16 11.73
CA THR A 109 -16.03 -14.34 11.93
C THR A 109 -15.16 -14.62 10.70
N TYR A 110 -14.01 -15.21 10.93
CA TYR A 110 -13.17 -15.79 9.88
C TYR A 110 -12.77 -17.24 10.22
N ALA A 111 -12.52 -18.02 9.17
CA ALA A 111 -12.15 -19.42 9.35
C ALA A 111 -10.71 -19.56 9.84
N VAL A 112 -10.49 -20.43 10.81
CA VAL A 112 -9.14 -20.82 11.26
C VAL A 112 -9.05 -22.34 11.36
N ASP A 113 -7.83 -22.85 11.20
CA ASP A 113 -7.53 -24.25 11.43
C ASP A 113 -7.17 -24.49 12.90
N GLY A 114 -7.72 -25.58 13.48
CA GLY A 114 -7.46 -26.00 14.85
C GLY A 114 -8.31 -25.27 15.90
N ASP A 115 -8.19 -25.73 17.17
CA ASP A 115 -9.04 -25.30 18.29
C ASP A 115 -8.44 -24.12 19.10
N GLU A 116 -7.21 -23.71 18.81
CA GLU A 116 -6.57 -22.59 19.47
C GLU A 116 -7.08 -21.26 18.87
N LEU A 117 -7.96 -20.59 19.61
CA LEU A 117 -8.60 -19.34 19.17
C LEU A 117 -8.05 -18.09 19.89
N LYS A 118 -7.25 -18.30 20.93
CA LYS A 118 -6.69 -17.22 21.74
C LYS A 118 -5.71 -16.38 20.91
N ASP A 119 -5.72 -15.07 21.16
CA ASP A 119 -4.82 -14.09 20.54
C ASP A 119 -4.87 -14.09 18.99
N LYS A 120 -6.07 -14.30 18.41
CA LYS A 120 -6.31 -14.33 16.96
C LYS A 120 -7.40 -13.34 16.51
N THR A 121 -7.91 -12.52 17.40
CA THR A 121 -8.94 -11.52 17.09
C THR A 121 -8.30 -10.28 16.49
N TYR A 122 -8.99 -9.70 15.49
CA TYR A 122 -8.68 -8.38 14.94
C TYR A 122 -9.71 -7.36 15.45
N HIS A 123 -9.24 -6.16 15.79
CA HIS A 123 -10.10 -5.02 16.06
C HIS A 123 -9.74 -3.90 15.10
N VAL A 124 -10.72 -3.34 14.41
CA VAL A 124 -10.55 -2.23 13.46
C VAL A 124 -11.59 -1.16 13.72
N LEU A 125 -11.15 0.09 13.71
CA LEU A 125 -11.99 1.27 13.55
C LEU A 125 -11.79 1.82 12.14
N SER A 126 -12.87 2.14 11.47
CA SER A 126 -12.88 2.73 10.14
C SER A 126 -13.84 3.91 10.08
N TRP A 127 -13.49 4.92 9.30
CA TRP A 127 -14.31 6.09 9.04
C TRP A 127 -14.44 6.33 7.54
N LEU A 128 -15.64 6.68 7.10
CA LEU A 128 -15.85 7.17 5.75
C LEU A 128 -15.66 8.69 5.74
N LEU A 129 -14.70 9.14 4.96
CA LEU A 129 -14.30 10.53 4.80
C LEU A 129 -15.01 11.16 3.58
N PRO A 130 -14.85 12.46 3.31
CA PRO A 130 -15.34 13.09 2.07
C PRO A 130 -14.66 12.54 0.80
N GLN A 131 -15.07 13.08 -0.35
CA GLN A 131 -14.60 12.64 -1.66
C GLN A 131 -13.09 12.83 -1.83
N ALA A 132 -12.44 11.85 -2.47
CA ALA A 132 -11.01 11.88 -2.79
C ALA A 132 -10.62 12.98 -3.80
N SER A 133 -11.60 13.57 -4.50
CA SER A 133 -11.42 14.69 -5.41
C SER A 133 -11.13 16.03 -4.74
N ASP A 134 -11.40 16.18 -3.45
CA ASP A 134 -10.97 17.36 -2.69
C ASP A 134 -9.48 17.23 -2.34
N ILE A 135 -8.62 17.75 -3.22
CA ILE A 135 -7.17 17.59 -3.14
C ILE A 135 -6.59 18.22 -1.86
N LYS A 136 -7.13 19.37 -1.45
CA LYS A 136 -6.70 20.03 -0.21
C LYS A 136 -7.02 19.18 1.02
N LEU A 137 -8.26 18.68 1.13
CA LEU A 137 -8.67 17.81 2.22
C LEU A 137 -7.91 16.47 2.18
N ARG A 138 -7.72 15.91 1.00
CA ARG A 138 -6.95 14.68 0.80
C ARG A 138 -5.53 14.83 1.33
N LEU A 139 -4.82 15.90 0.97
CA LEU A 139 -3.48 16.18 1.51
C LEU A 139 -3.52 16.48 3.01
N GLY A 140 -4.53 17.20 3.48
CA GLY A 140 -4.76 17.44 4.92
C GLY A 140 -4.94 16.13 5.71
N MET A 141 -5.72 15.19 5.19
CA MET A 141 -5.90 13.88 5.84
C MET A 141 -4.65 13.00 5.76
N ARG A 142 -3.83 13.13 4.70
CA ARG A 142 -2.49 12.51 4.64
C ARG A 142 -1.54 13.10 5.69
N LEU A 143 -1.62 14.41 5.97
CA LEU A 143 -0.88 15.01 7.09
C LEU A 143 -1.38 14.51 8.44
N VAL A 144 -2.70 14.39 8.63
CA VAL A 144 -3.28 13.80 9.84
C VAL A 144 -2.80 12.35 10.02
N GLU A 145 -2.79 11.56 8.96
CA GLU A 145 -2.22 10.20 8.97
C GLU A 145 -0.75 10.21 9.45
N GLY A 146 0.09 11.06 8.84
CA GLY A 146 1.49 11.19 9.23
C GLY A 146 1.66 11.57 10.71
N VAL A 147 0.90 12.55 11.20
CA VAL A 147 0.92 12.94 12.62
C VAL A 147 0.55 11.76 13.53
N LEU A 148 -0.43 10.96 13.14
CA LEU A 148 -0.99 9.91 13.99
C LEU A 148 -0.26 8.57 13.88
N LEU A 149 0.33 8.25 12.69
CA LEU A 149 0.70 6.88 12.33
C LEU A 149 2.09 6.72 11.66
N GLU A 150 2.83 7.80 11.37
CA GLU A 150 4.06 7.75 10.55
C GLU A 150 5.11 6.75 11.09
N ASN A 151 5.36 6.81 12.39
CA ASN A 151 6.35 5.97 13.06
C ASN A 151 5.93 5.65 14.49
N SER A 152 6.72 4.84 15.22
CA SER A 152 6.41 4.41 16.59
C SER A 152 6.38 5.57 17.62
N ALA A 153 6.90 6.76 17.28
CA ALA A 153 6.76 7.97 18.09
C ALA A 153 5.42 8.69 17.86
N SER A 154 4.69 8.36 16.76
CA SER A 154 3.39 8.93 16.46
C SER A 154 2.32 8.44 17.45
N PRO A 155 1.46 9.33 17.99
CA PRO A 155 0.66 9.04 19.17
C PRO A 155 -0.30 7.86 19.02
N LEU A 156 -0.96 7.72 17.86
CA LEU A 156 -1.89 6.63 17.65
C LEU A 156 -1.15 5.31 17.38
N ARG A 157 -0.08 5.35 16.59
CA ARG A 157 0.75 4.17 16.34
C ARG A 157 1.38 3.66 17.62
N HIS A 158 1.97 4.56 18.42
CA HIS A 158 2.54 4.21 19.72
C HIS A 158 1.52 3.52 20.64
N TYR A 159 0.32 4.07 20.72
CA TYR A 159 -0.75 3.44 21.48
C TYR A 159 -1.08 2.03 20.99
N LEU A 160 -1.24 1.85 19.68
CA LEU A 160 -1.59 0.54 19.09
C LEU A 160 -0.49 -0.50 19.28
N GLU A 161 0.78 -0.10 19.26
CA GLU A 161 1.94 -0.97 19.49
C GLU A 161 2.13 -1.33 20.98
N THR A 162 1.72 -0.45 21.91
CA THR A 162 1.99 -0.60 23.36
C THR A 162 0.74 -0.87 24.21
N CYS A 163 -0.41 -1.09 23.63
CA CYS A 163 -1.69 -1.26 24.34
C CYS A 163 -1.74 -2.48 25.27
N GLY A 164 -0.86 -3.46 25.10
CA GLY A 164 -0.69 -4.62 25.99
C GLY A 164 -1.74 -5.72 25.85
N TYR A 165 -2.77 -5.56 25.00
CA TYR A 165 -3.82 -6.55 24.75
C TYR A 165 -3.85 -7.04 23.28
N ALA A 166 -2.90 -6.67 22.49
CA ALA A 166 -2.70 -7.11 21.11
C ALA A 166 -1.22 -7.41 20.83
N GLN A 167 -0.93 -8.21 19.81
CA GLN A 167 0.43 -8.58 19.45
C GLN A 167 1.10 -7.55 18.54
N SER A 168 0.31 -6.91 17.68
CA SER A 168 0.80 -5.90 16.73
C SER A 168 -0.34 -5.03 16.20
N THR A 169 0.04 -3.98 15.46
CA THR A 169 -0.91 -3.20 14.67
C THR A 169 -1.61 -4.07 13.62
N GLY A 170 -2.81 -3.69 13.25
CA GLY A 170 -3.60 -4.39 12.23
C GLY A 170 -3.12 -4.14 10.80
N PRO A 171 -3.62 -4.92 9.84
CA PRO A 171 -3.22 -4.78 8.43
C PRO A 171 -3.83 -3.55 7.73
N LEU A 172 -4.88 -2.95 8.30
CA LEU A 172 -5.54 -1.76 7.76
C LEU A 172 -5.19 -0.55 8.61
N MET A 173 -4.39 0.37 8.05
CA MET A 173 -3.87 1.54 8.75
C MET A 173 -3.79 2.73 7.79
N GLY A 174 -4.19 3.92 8.26
CA GLY A 174 -4.03 5.17 7.52
C GLY A 174 -5.20 5.51 6.60
N VAL A 175 -4.94 6.41 5.67
CA VAL A 175 -5.91 6.90 4.67
C VAL A 175 -5.86 6.05 3.42
N ASP A 176 -7.02 5.61 2.94
CA ASP A 176 -7.19 5.06 1.59
C ASP A 176 -8.02 6.05 0.76
N ASP A 177 -7.44 6.56 -0.32
CA ASP A 177 -8.02 7.51 -1.25
C ASP A 177 -8.23 6.92 -2.66
N SER A 178 -8.23 5.60 -2.76
CA SER A 178 -8.43 4.88 -4.02
C SER A 178 -9.89 4.85 -4.49
N ASN A 179 -10.83 4.96 -3.56
CA ASN A 179 -12.27 4.97 -3.82
C ASN A 179 -12.80 6.38 -4.13
N PHE A 180 -14.10 6.48 -4.47
CA PHE A 180 -14.78 7.76 -4.69
C PHE A 180 -14.73 8.66 -3.43
N GLU A 181 -14.94 8.06 -2.28
CA GLU A 181 -14.80 8.70 -0.97
C GLU A 181 -13.63 8.05 -0.22
N MET A 182 -12.82 8.87 0.42
CA MET A 182 -11.68 8.40 1.23
C MET A 182 -12.15 7.63 2.45
N THR A 183 -11.27 6.80 2.98
CA THR A 183 -11.47 6.12 4.26
C THR A 183 -10.25 6.32 5.16
N PHE A 184 -10.47 6.24 6.47
CA PHE A 184 -9.38 6.17 7.44
C PHE A 184 -9.54 4.90 8.26
N TYR A 185 -8.44 4.19 8.49
CA TYR A 185 -8.41 2.95 9.23
C TYR A 185 -7.37 2.99 10.34
N CYS A 186 -7.68 2.34 11.45
CA CYS A 186 -6.67 1.91 12.42
C CYS A 186 -7.12 0.61 13.11
N GLY A 187 -6.17 -0.23 13.47
CA GLY A 187 -6.52 -1.52 14.05
C GLY A 187 -5.37 -2.21 14.75
N VAL A 188 -5.71 -3.30 15.41
CA VAL A 188 -4.77 -4.23 16.06
C VAL A 188 -5.12 -5.67 15.68
N GLN A 189 -4.14 -6.55 15.75
CA GLN A 189 -4.28 -7.98 15.54
C GLN A 189 -3.59 -8.79 16.64
N GLY A 190 -3.95 -10.06 16.74
CA GLY A 190 -3.42 -10.90 17.81
C GLY A 190 -4.03 -10.54 19.17
N SER A 191 -5.31 -10.18 19.20
CA SER A 191 -6.07 -9.80 20.39
C SER A 191 -7.14 -10.84 20.74
N ASN A 192 -8.03 -10.50 21.67
CA ASN A 192 -9.16 -11.30 22.07
C ASN A 192 -10.46 -10.48 22.04
N PRO A 193 -11.65 -11.09 21.86
CA PRO A 193 -12.91 -10.37 21.66
C PRO A 193 -13.28 -9.39 22.76
N GLU A 194 -12.93 -9.68 24.01
CA GLU A 194 -13.23 -8.87 25.20
C GLU A 194 -12.54 -7.49 25.18
N HIS A 195 -11.53 -7.30 24.34
CA HIS A 195 -10.78 -6.03 24.25
C HIS A 195 -11.38 -5.01 23.27
N ALA A 196 -12.52 -5.32 22.63
CA ALA A 196 -13.17 -4.45 21.63
C ALA A 196 -13.48 -3.04 22.18
N GLU A 197 -14.01 -2.94 23.41
CA GLU A 197 -14.31 -1.67 24.05
C GLU A 197 -13.04 -0.90 24.44
N SER A 198 -12.06 -1.58 25.02
CA SER A 198 -10.77 -0.99 25.41
C SER A 198 -10.04 -0.43 24.19
N PHE A 199 -10.07 -1.15 23.07
CA PHE A 199 -9.50 -0.71 21.80
C PHE A 199 -10.18 0.57 21.31
N ARG A 200 -11.52 0.56 21.18
CA ARG A 200 -12.30 1.73 20.75
C ARG A 200 -12.01 2.96 21.59
N ASP A 201 -12.17 2.80 22.91
CA ASP A 201 -12.07 3.93 23.82
C ASP A 201 -10.64 4.49 23.87
N GLY A 202 -9.64 3.63 23.81
CA GLY A 202 -8.25 4.04 23.75
C GLY A 202 -7.92 4.81 22.49
N VAL A 203 -8.29 4.32 21.31
CA VAL A 203 -8.13 5.06 20.05
C VAL A 203 -8.80 6.42 20.10
N LEU A 204 -10.07 6.48 20.53
CA LEU A 204 -10.80 7.74 20.61
C LEU A 204 -10.20 8.70 21.66
N ASN A 205 -9.62 8.20 22.73
CA ASN A 205 -8.92 9.04 23.71
C ASN A 205 -7.65 9.65 23.13
N VAL A 206 -6.83 8.87 22.41
CA VAL A 206 -5.65 9.41 21.71
C VAL A 206 -6.06 10.49 20.72
N LEU A 207 -7.09 10.25 19.90
CA LEU A 207 -7.58 11.26 18.95
C LEU A 207 -8.04 12.55 19.66
N ARG A 208 -8.75 12.45 20.79
CA ARG A 208 -9.17 13.62 21.60
C ARG A 208 -7.96 14.38 22.15
N GLU A 209 -6.95 13.70 22.67
CA GLU A 209 -5.73 14.32 23.19
C GLU A 209 -4.97 15.08 22.12
N VAL A 210 -4.86 14.51 20.90
CA VAL A 210 -4.19 15.17 19.78
C VAL A 210 -5.03 16.34 19.26
N ALA A 211 -6.35 16.20 19.14
CA ALA A 211 -7.24 17.26 18.63
C ALA A 211 -7.40 18.44 19.60
N ALA A 212 -7.10 18.25 20.91
CA ALA A 212 -7.29 19.29 21.93
C ALA A 212 -6.28 20.45 21.87
N LYS A 213 -5.22 20.35 21.11
CA LYS A 213 -4.11 21.32 21.06
C LYS A 213 -3.56 21.49 19.65
N PRO A 214 -2.87 22.60 19.36
CA PRO A 214 -2.13 22.75 18.11
C PRO A 214 -1.10 21.62 17.94
N ILE A 215 -0.98 21.13 16.72
CA ILE A 215 0.06 20.16 16.35
C ILE A 215 1.37 20.92 16.13
N ASP A 216 2.48 20.34 16.60
CA ASP A 216 3.81 20.94 16.45
C ASP A 216 4.14 21.17 14.97
N SER A 217 4.44 22.41 14.62
CA SER A 217 4.76 22.79 13.25
C SER A 217 6.01 22.10 12.71
N SER A 218 6.98 21.77 13.56
CA SER A 218 8.18 21.04 13.14
C SER A 218 7.86 19.61 12.72
N LEU A 219 6.91 18.95 13.36
CA LEU A 219 6.41 17.64 12.97
C LEU A 219 5.65 17.72 11.64
N VAL A 220 4.79 18.73 11.47
CA VAL A 220 4.06 18.95 10.21
C VAL A 220 5.01 19.20 9.05
N ASP A 221 6.05 20.02 9.25
CA ASP A 221 7.09 20.29 8.25
C ASP A 221 7.89 19.02 7.90
N ALA A 222 8.12 18.15 8.88
CA ALA A 222 8.77 16.86 8.66
C ALA A 222 7.92 15.94 7.78
N ILE A 223 6.62 15.83 8.07
CA ILE A 223 5.70 14.99 7.29
C ILE A 223 5.52 15.56 5.87
N LEU A 224 5.37 16.88 5.72
CA LEU A 224 5.36 17.53 4.40
C LEU A 224 6.62 17.22 3.60
N HIS A 225 7.78 17.20 4.27
CA HIS A 225 9.05 16.81 3.64
C HIS A 225 9.02 15.38 3.11
N GLN A 226 8.46 14.41 3.87
CA GLN A 226 8.31 13.03 3.41
C GLN A 226 7.39 12.93 2.19
N ILE A 227 6.25 13.62 2.22
CA ILE A 227 5.30 13.67 1.10
C ILE A 227 5.99 14.24 -0.16
N GLU A 228 6.71 15.37 -0.03
CA GLU A 228 7.42 15.99 -1.13
C GLU A 228 8.52 15.07 -1.69
N LEU A 229 9.27 14.42 -0.83
CA LEU A 229 10.34 13.51 -1.21
C LEU A 229 9.77 12.31 -1.97
N HIS A 230 8.70 11.69 -1.47
CA HIS A 230 8.03 10.57 -2.13
C HIS A 230 7.49 10.95 -3.51
N GLN A 231 6.90 12.14 -3.64
CA GLN A 231 6.36 12.61 -4.91
C GLN A 231 7.44 12.95 -5.95
N ARG A 232 8.61 13.39 -5.50
CA ARG A 232 9.74 13.72 -6.39
C ARG A 232 10.53 12.50 -6.81
N GLU A 233 10.43 11.39 -6.09
CA GLU A 233 11.24 10.21 -6.34
C GLU A 233 10.84 9.51 -7.63
N ILE A 234 11.80 9.41 -8.56
CA ILE A 234 11.66 8.63 -9.80
C ILE A 234 12.24 7.25 -9.51
N ASN A 235 11.37 6.34 -9.09
CA ASN A 235 11.73 4.98 -8.70
C ASN A 235 11.12 3.97 -9.68
N GLY A 236 11.82 2.89 -9.97
CA GLY A 236 11.37 1.82 -10.85
C GLY A 236 11.62 0.41 -10.29
N ASP A 237 12.03 0.30 -9.03
CA ASP A 237 12.49 -0.97 -8.46
C ASP A 237 11.36 -1.98 -8.25
N GLY A 238 10.20 -1.55 -7.79
CA GLY A 238 9.05 -2.43 -7.59
C GLY A 238 8.00 -2.27 -8.69
N THR A 239 7.63 -1.01 -8.99
CA THR A 239 6.64 -0.66 -10.01
C THR A 239 7.26 0.34 -10.98
N PRO A 240 7.15 0.15 -12.31
CA PRO A 240 7.64 1.13 -13.27
C PRO A 240 7.06 2.53 -13.00
N TYR A 241 7.91 3.56 -13.04
CA TYR A 241 7.52 4.92 -12.69
C TYR A 241 6.27 5.42 -13.43
N GLY A 242 6.17 5.14 -14.74
CA GLY A 242 4.99 5.51 -15.54
C GLY A 242 3.71 4.83 -15.04
N LEU A 243 3.79 3.58 -14.62
CA LEU A 243 2.66 2.86 -14.03
C LEU A 243 2.29 3.46 -12.67
N SER A 244 3.27 3.84 -11.85
CA SER A 244 3.00 4.53 -10.58
C SER A 244 2.27 5.86 -10.79
N LEU A 245 2.67 6.66 -11.79
CA LEU A 245 1.95 7.88 -12.15
C LEU A 245 0.51 7.60 -12.59
N ILE A 246 0.31 6.59 -13.46
CA ILE A 246 -1.02 6.18 -13.90
C ILE A 246 -1.89 5.79 -12.70
N LEU A 247 -1.40 4.91 -11.83
CA LEU A 247 -2.14 4.44 -10.66
C LEU A 247 -2.49 5.58 -9.70
N ASN A 248 -1.57 6.51 -9.46
CA ASN A 248 -1.82 7.68 -8.62
C ASN A 248 -2.92 8.60 -9.18
N GLY A 249 -3.01 8.76 -10.51
CA GLY A 249 -4.04 9.58 -11.16
C GLY A 249 -5.35 8.82 -11.39
N LEU A 250 -5.34 7.48 -11.26
CA LEU A 250 -6.44 6.63 -11.68
C LEU A 250 -7.71 6.87 -10.85
N SER A 251 -7.59 6.98 -9.52
CA SER A 251 -8.74 7.22 -8.64
C SER A 251 -9.53 8.48 -9.03
N GLY A 252 -8.81 9.55 -9.39
CA GLY A 252 -9.47 10.76 -9.92
C GLY A 252 -10.12 10.52 -11.28
N ALA A 253 -9.39 9.91 -12.21
CA ALA A 253 -9.84 9.74 -13.59
C ALA A 253 -11.07 8.84 -13.71
N ILE A 254 -11.13 7.72 -13.00
CA ILE A 254 -12.30 6.80 -13.04
C ILE A 254 -13.55 7.42 -12.40
N HIS A 255 -13.39 8.43 -11.56
CA HIS A 255 -14.48 9.19 -10.96
C HIS A 255 -14.75 10.51 -11.69
N HIS A 256 -14.26 10.66 -12.93
CA HIS A 256 -14.46 11.81 -13.81
C HIS A 256 -13.90 13.14 -13.27
N ASN A 257 -12.89 13.06 -12.41
CA ASN A 257 -12.10 14.19 -11.99
C ASN A 257 -10.86 14.34 -12.89
N ASP A 258 -10.25 15.53 -12.90
CA ASP A 258 -9.04 15.78 -13.67
C ASP A 258 -7.82 15.15 -12.97
N PRO A 259 -7.19 14.09 -13.53
CA PRO A 259 -6.01 13.48 -12.93
C PRO A 259 -4.81 14.43 -12.85
N ILE A 260 -4.75 15.48 -13.67
CA ILE A 260 -3.67 16.48 -13.65
C ILE A 260 -3.64 17.21 -12.30
N GLN A 261 -4.80 17.48 -11.72
CA GLN A 261 -4.88 18.11 -10.39
C GLN A 261 -4.27 17.23 -9.29
N ILE A 262 -4.36 15.91 -9.44
CA ILE A 262 -3.77 14.96 -8.50
C ILE A 262 -2.24 14.96 -8.60
N TRP A 263 -1.70 15.15 -9.81
CA TRP A 263 -0.26 15.22 -10.05
C TRP A 263 0.35 16.59 -9.74
N ASP A 264 -0.48 17.65 -9.64
CA ASP A 264 -0.02 18.99 -9.27
C ASP A 264 0.12 19.12 -7.74
N VAL A 265 1.09 18.38 -7.20
CA VAL A 265 1.38 18.36 -5.77
C VAL A 265 1.88 19.71 -5.25
N ASP A 266 2.63 20.47 -6.07
CA ASP A 266 3.15 21.76 -5.66
C ASP A 266 1.99 22.75 -5.35
N SER A 267 0.96 22.80 -6.19
CA SER A 267 -0.24 23.59 -5.93
C SER A 267 -1.02 23.11 -4.69
N ALA A 268 -1.12 21.81 -4.50
CA ALA A 268 -1.78 21.23 -3.32
C ALA A 268 -1.02 21.57 -2.03
N ILE A 269 0.30 21.46 -2.03
CA ILE A 269 1.16 21.84 -0.90
C ILE A 269 1.03 23.34 -0.60
N ALA A 270 0.99 24.20 -1.62
CA ALA A 270 0.82 25.63 -1.41
C ALA A 270 -0.51 25.98 -0.72
N GLN A 271 -1.61 25.36 -1.16
CA GLN A 271 -2.92 25.53 -0.52
C GLN A 271 -2.92 25.06 0.94
N VAL A 272 -2.32 23.89 1.21
CA VAL A 272 -2.22 23.37 2.59
C VAL A 272 -1.36 24.27 3.47
N LYS A 273 -0.27 24.84 2.96
CA LYS A 273 0.55 25.81 3.71
C LYS A 273 -0.20 27.09 4.08
N GLU A 274 -1.19 27.51 3.29
CA GLU A 274 -2.09 28.62 3.66
C GLU A 274 -2.99 28.19 4.84
N GLU A 275 -3.57 27.02 4.81
CA GLU A 275 -4.42 26.53 5.90
C GLU A 275 -3.63 26.30 7.20
N LEU A 276 -2.37 25.88 7.10
CA LEU A 276 -1.47 25.70 8.25
C LEU A 276 -1.08 27.01 8.96
N GLN A 277 -1.49 28.19 8.43
CA GLN A 277 -1.40 29.44 9.18
C GLN A 277 -2.35 29.44 10.40
N ASP A 278 -3.43 28.64 10.37
CA ASP A 278 -4.21 28.31 11.56
C ASP A 278 -3.57 27.10 12.26
N PRO A 279 -2.98 27.30 13.47
CA PRO A 279 -2.33 26.21 14.20
C PRO A 279 -3.29 25.08 14.57
N MET A 280 -4.60 25.33 14.59
CA MET A 280 -5.64 24.35 14.93
C MET A 280 -6.18 23.62 13.69
N TRP A 281 -5.77 23.95 12.48
CA TRP A 281 -6.38 23.38 11.28
C TRP A 281 -6.34 21.85 11.24
N LEU A 282 -5.19 21.23 11.46
CA LEU A 282 -5.07 19.76 11.49
C LEU A 282 -5.83 19.15 12.65
N SER A 283 -5.79 19.78 13.82
CA SER A 283 -6.56 19.37 15.00
C SER A 283 -8.07 19.41 14.71
N ASN A 284 -8.54 20.43 14.00
CA ASN A 284 -9.92 20.54 13.55
C ASN A 284 -10.30 19.47 12.51
N LEU A 285 -9.37 19.05 11.63
CA LEU A 285 -9.61 17.90 10.73
C LEU A 285 -9.83 16.61 11.53
N ILE A 286 -9.02 16.34 12.55
CA ILE A 286 -9.21 15.18 13.45
C ILE A 286 -10.56 15.27 14.16
N GLN A 287 -10.90 16.44 14.71
CA GLN A 287 -12.17 16.64 15.38
C GLN A 287 -13.35 16.36 14.43
N THR A 288 -13.34 17.00 13.26
CA THR A 288 -14.48 16.98 12.34
C THR A 288 -14.63 15.61 11.65
N HIS A 289 -13.50 15.03 11.17
CA HIS A 289 -13.55 13.87 10.28
C HIS A 289 -13.39 12.53 11.01
N LEU A 290 -12.87 12.52 12.25
CA LEU A 290 -12.70 11.29 13.02
C LEU A 290 -13.56 11.29 14.28
N LEU A 291 -13.52 12.33 15.13
CA LEU A 291 -14.23 12.33 16.40
C LEU A 291 -15.74 12.58 16.25
N ASP A 292 -16.12 13.62 15.50
CA ASP A 292 -17.52 14.03 15.31
C ASP A 292 -18.19 13.32 14.13
N ASN A 293 -17.44 12.53 13.35
CA ASN A 293 -17.96 11.81 12.21
C ASN A 293 -18.80 10.59 12.66
N PRO A 294 -20.11 10.59 12.41
CA PRO A 294 -20.97 9.47 12.78
C PRO A 294 -20.78 8.25 11.86
N HIS A 295 -20.22 8.44 10.66
CA HIS A 295 -19.94 7.35 9.72
C HIS A 295 -18.66 6.62 10.11
N ARG A 296 -18.76 5.89 11.21
CA ARG A 296 -17.68 5.09 11.78
C ARG A 296 -18.16 3.67 12.03
N VAL A 297 -17.37 2.70 11.62
CA VAL A 297 -17.61 1.27 11.88
C VAL A 297 -16.48 0.74 12.77
N GLN A 298 -16.87 0.15 13.87
CA GLN A 298 -15.99 -0.69 14.69
C GLN A 298 -16.26 -2.14 14.35
N MET A 299 -15.26 -2.85 13.87
CA MET A 299 -15.37 -4.29 13.60
C MET A 299 -14.45 -5.09 14.49
N THR A 300 -15.01 -6.14 15.10
CA THR A 300 -14.29 -7.19 15.79
C THR A 300 -14.39 -8.45 14.94
N LEU A 301 -13.27 -8.87 14.34
CA LEU A 301 -13.21 -10.09 13.54
C LEU A 301 -12.64 -11.22 14.37
N VAL A 302 -13.48 -12.21 14.72
CA VAL A 302 -13.14 -13.30 15.62
C VAL A 302 -12.86 -14.61 14.88
N PRO A 303 -11.91 -15.43 15.34
CA PRO A 303 -11.65 -16.72 14.74
C PRO A 303 -12.80 -17.72 15.01
N ASP A 304 -13.21 -18.49 13.99
CA ASP A 304 -14.20 -19.59 14.09
C ASP A 304 -13.62 -20.87 13.48
N ALA A 305 -13.26 -21.85 14.30
CA ALA A 305 -12.75 -23.16 13.88
C ALA A 305 -13.80 -23.99 13.13
N THR A 306 -15.09 -23.65 13.23
CA THR A 306 -16.20 -24.37 12.61
C THR A 306 -16.66 -23.78 11.27
N LYS A 307 -16.22 -22.56 10.93
CA LYS A 307 -16.70 -21.81 9.76
C LYS A 307 -16.42 -22.54 8.45
N SER A 308 -15.19 -23.00 8.25
CA SER A 308 -14.80 -23.76 7.04
C SER A 308 -15.63 -25.04 6.87
N ALA A 309 -15.84 -25.79 7.96
CA ALA A 309 -16.66 -27.01 7.92
C ALA A 309 -18.13 -26.70 7.59
N LYS A 310 -18.72 -25.65 8.17
CA LYS A 310 -20.08 -25.21 7.89
C LYS A 310 -20.24 -24.78 6.43
N GLU A 311 -19.28 -24.03 5.87
CA GLU A 311 -19.30 -23.60 4.47
C GLU A 311 -19.17 -24.77 3.52
N GLN A 312 -18.31 -25.74 3.80
CA GLN A 312 -18.19 -26.99 3.03
C GLN A 312 -19.46 -27.84 3.08
N GLU A 313 -20.09 -27.95 4.24
CA GLU A 313 -21.35 -28.67 4.40
C GLU A 313 -22.49 -28.00 3.61
N ALA A 314 -22.58 -26.66 3.68
CA ALA A 314 -23.56 -25.90 2.91
C ALA A 314 -23.35 -26.06 1.39
N GLU A 315 -22.10 -26.03 0.92
CA GLU A 315 -21.76 -26.28 -0.50
C GLU A 315 -22.13 -27.69 -0.92
N LYS A 316 -21.81 -28.71 -0.13
CA LYS A 316 -22.20 -30.10 -0.41
C LYS A 316 -23.71 -30.28 -0.47
N ALA A 317 -24.45 -29.69 0.47
CA ALA A 317 -25.91 -29.73 0.48
C ALA A 317 -26.50 -29.07 -0.77
N ARG A 318 -25.97 -27.90 -1.18
CA ARG A 318 -26.35 -27.22 -2.40
C ARG A 318 -26.11 -28.07 -3.65
N LEU A 319 -24.92 -28.65 -3.77
CA LEU A 319 -24.57 -29.52 -4.91
C LEU A 319 -25.43 -30.78 -4.95
N ALA A 320 -25.74 -31.39 -3.80
CA ALA A 320 -26.63 -32.53 -3.71
C ALA A 320 -28.06 -32.18 -4.22
N ALA A 321 -28.60 -31.05 -3.76
CA ALA A 321 -29.92 -30.57 -4.19
C ALA A 321 -30.01 -30.25 -5.71
N ILE A 322 -28.91 -29.76 -6.28
CA ILE A 322 -28.79 -29.60 -7.74
C ILE A 322 -28.74 -30.96 -8.42
N GLY A 323 -27.89 -31.88 -7.91
CA GLY A 323 -27.70 -33.22 -8.45
C GLY A 323 -28.98 -34.07 -8.51
N GLU A 324 -29.86 -33.92 -7.51
CA GLU A 324 -31.18 -34.59 -7.48
C GLU A 324 -32.12 -34.15 -8.63
N LYS A 325 -31.94 -32.95 -9.15
CA LYS A 325 -32.77 -32.38 -10.24
C LYS A 325 -32.21 -32.69 -11.63
N LEU A 326 -30.97 -33.14 -11.73
CA LEU A 326 -30.33 -33.43 -13.02
C LEU A 326 -30.82 -34.75 -13.59
N THR A 327 -31.19 -34.70 -14.88
CA THR A 327 -31.43 -35.93 -15.67
C THR A 327 -30.10 -36.66 -16.00
N GLU A 328 -30.20 -37.88 -16.48
CA GLU A 328 -29.01 -38.64 -16.95
C GLU A 328 -28.36 -37.95 -18.18
N GLU A 329 -29.17 -37.26 -18.98
CA GLU A 329 -28.71 -36.47 -20.14
C GLU A 329 -27.91 -35.24 -19.68
N ASP A 330 -28.41 -34.49 -18.69
CA ASP A 330 -27.71 -33.35 -18.09
C ASP A 330 -26.35 -33.77 -17.48
N LYS A 331 -26.31 -34.91 -16.77
CA LYS A 331 -25.08 -35.45 -16.20
C LYS A 331 -24.07 -35.82 -17.28
N ALA A 332 -24.53 -36.46 -18.35
CA ALA A 332 -23.67 -36.81 -19.49
C ALA A 332 -23.10 -35.57 -20.19
N GLU A 333 -23.93 -34.52 -20.36
CA GLU A 333 -23.49 -33.25 -20.92
C GLU A 333 -22.45 -32.55 -20.04
N ILE A 334 -22.67 -32.50 -18.72
CA ILE A 334 -21.70 -31.93 -17.76
C ILE A 334 -20.35 -32.65 -17.85
N ILE A 335 -20.36 -33.99 -17.87
CA ILE A 335 -19.14 -34.80 -17.97
C ILE A 335 -18.42 -34.50 -19.30
N ALA A 336 -19.16 -34.43 -20.40
CA ALA A 336 -18.58 -34.15 -21.70
C ALA A 336 -17.96 -32.75 -21.77
N LYS A 337 -18.64 -31.73 -21.23
CA LYS A 337 -18.11 -30.34 -21.15
C LYS A 337 -16.87 -30.27 -20.26
N THR A 338 -16.87 -30.93 -19.11
CA THR A 338 -15.73 -30.96 -18.20
C THR A 338 -14.52 -31.60 -18.88
N LYS A 339 -14.72 -32.72 -19.59
CA LYS A 339 -13.66 -33.38 -20.35
C LYS A 339 -13.10 -32.50 -21.46
N ALA A 340 -13.97 -31.86 -22.23
CA ALA A 340 -13.57 -30.95 -23.31
C ALA A 340 -12.79 -29.72 -22.75
N LEU A 341 -13.20 -29.20 -21.60
CA LEU A 341 -12.48 -28.12 -20.93
C LEU A 341 -11.08 -28.57 -20.50
N GLN A 342 -10.96 -29.76 -19.90
CA GLN A 342 -9.68 -30.31 -19.49
C GLN A 342 -8.75 -30.55 -20.68
N GLU A 343 -9.27 -31.14 -21.76
CA GLU A 343 -8.51 -31.35 -23.01
C GLU A 343 -8.01 -30.00 -23.57
N ARG A 344 -8.81 -28.93 -23.49
CA ARG A 344 -8.40 -27.59 -23.90
C ARG A 344 -7.31 -27.02 -23.00
N GLN A 345 -7.42 -27.17 -21.66
CA GLN A 345 -6.43 -26.71 -20.71
C GLN A 345 -5.10 -27.43 -20.84
N ASP A 346 -5.14 -28.75 -21.15
CA ASP A 346 -3.96 -29.58 -21.35
C ASP A 346 -3.32 -29.37 -22.75
N THR A 347 -4.05 -28.71 -23.68
CA THR A 347 -3.52 -28.42 -25.02
C THR A 347 -2.51 -27.29 -24.94
N PRO A 348 -1.24 -27.50 -25.36
CA PRO A 348 -0.24 -26.44 -25.35
C PRO A 348 -0.69 -25.25 -26.20
N ASP A 349 -0.49 -24.05 -25.69
CA ASP A 349 -0.74 -22.83 -26.43
C ASP A 349 0.20 -22.69 -27.61
N ASN A 350 -0.29 -22.07 -28.69
CA ASN A 350 0.55 -21.74 -29.85
C ASN A 350 1.45 -20.54 -29.53
N LEU A 351 2.68 -20.82 -29.08
CA LEU A 351 3.68 -19.82 -28.71
C LEU A 351 4.11 -18.92 -29.89
N GLU A 352 3.80 -19.33 -31.13
CA GLU A 352 4.11 -18.50 -32.31
C GLU A 352 3.22 -17.25 -32.43
N LEU A 353 2.11 -17.21 -31.69
CA LEU A 353 1.22 -16.04 -31.59
C LEU A 353 1.75 -14.96 -30.66
N LEU A 354 2.69 -15.29 -29.77
CA LEU A 354 3.26 -14.35 -28.85
C LEU A 354 4.40 -13.55 -29.50
N PRO A 355 4.52 -12.24 -29.19
CA PRO A 355 5.71 -11.49 -29.55
C PRO A 355 6.96 -12.18 -29.00
N LYS A 356 7.96 -12.35 -29.84
CA LYS A 356 9.24 -12.97 -29.46
C LYS A 356 10.30 -11.89 -29.34
N VAL A 357 11.10 -11.98 -28.30
CA VAL A 357 12.31 -11.18 -28.14
C VAL A 357 13.45 -11.98 -28.78
N GLY A 358 14.03 -11.45 -29.85
CA GLY A 358 15.19 -12.02 -30.54
C GLY A 358 16.49 -11.32 -30.12
N LEU A 359 17.60 -11.80 -30.68
CA LEU A 359 18.90 -11.15 -30.47
C LEU A 359 18.95 -9.73 -31.05
N GLU A 360 18.15 -9.46 -32.06
CA GLU A 360 17.97 -8.13 -32.68
C GLU A 360 17.34 -7.10 -31.77
N ASP A 361 16.56 -7.54 -30.79
CA ASP A 361 15.90 -6.65 -29.80
C ASP A 361 16.84 -6.33 -28.64
N VAL A 362 17.94 -7.06 -28.48
CA VAL A 362 18.92 -6.80 -27.44
C VAL A 362 19.77 -5.59 -27.85
N PRO A 363 19.84 -4.52 -27.06
CA PRO A 363 20.70 -3.38 -27.36
C PRO A 363 22.14 -3.81 -27.56
N ALA A 364 22.75 -3.39 -28.69
CA ALA A 364 24.13 -3.74 -29.02
C ALA A 364 25.13 -3.16 -28.00
N ASP A 365 24.79 -2.03 -27.40
CA ASP A 365 25.62 -1.32 -26.44
C ASP A 365 25.03 -1.36 -25.04
N LEU A 366 25.85 -1.62 -24.02
CA LEU A 366 25.47 -1.48 -22.64
C LEU A 366 25.46 0.00 -22.26
N HIS A 367 24.34 0.46 -21.71
CA HIS A 367 24.29 1.78 -21.11
C HIS A 367 25.07 1.78 -19.78
N ILE A 368 26.31 2.27 -19.84
CA ILE A 368 27.15 2.41 -18.67
C ILE A 368 26.98 3.82 -18.11
N VAL A 369 26.41 3.93 -16.92
CA VAL A 369 26.30 5.21 -16.23
C VAL A 369 27.69 5.75 -15.94
N GLN A 370 27.99 6.94 -16.46
CA GLN A 370 29.29 7.57 -16.28
C GLN A 370 29.34 8.30 -14.95
N GLY A 371 30.23 7.85 -14.04
CA GLY A 371 30.54 8.53 -12.80
C GLY A 371 31.83 9.35 -12.93
N GLN A 372 31.95 10.38 -12.10
CA GLN A 372 33.20 11.11 -11.91
C GLN A 372 33.87 10.56 -10.68
N LEU A 373 35.02 9.88 -10.87
CA LEU A 373 35.85 9.45 -9.75
C LEU A 373 36.67 10.63 -9.23
N ARG A 374 36.57 10.88 -7.94
CA ARG A 374 37.43 11.82 -7.20
C ARG A 374 38.08 11.09 -6.02
N GLU A 375 39.25 11.51 -5.62
CA GLU A 375 39.87 11.09 -4.38
C GLU A 375 39.68 12.19 -3.35
N ILE A 376 39.16 11.82 -2.19
CA ILE A 376 39.03 12.71 -1.03
C ILE A 376 39.87 12.16 0.12
N ILE A 377 40.41 13.05 0.93
CA ILE A 377 41.15 12.66 2.13
C ILE A 377 40.17 12.57 3.29
N CYS A 378 39.85 11.35 3.73
CA CYS A 378 39.05 11.11 4.90
C CYS A 378 39.90 10.50 6.01
N ASN A 379 40.03 11.17 7.16
CA ASN A 379 40.87 10.72 8.30
C ASN A 379 42.30 10.32 7.91
N ARG A 380 42.93 11.09 7.01
CA ARG A 380 44.27 10.85 6.45
C ARG A 380 44.41 9.63 5.55
N MET A 381 43.31 9.10 5.07
CA MET A 381 43.24 8.03 4.06
C MET A 381 42.64 8.57 2.76
N ASP A 382 43.24 8.18 1.66
CA ASP A 382 42.67 8.43 0.33
C ASP A 382 41.44 7.55 0.19
N THR A 383 40.29 8.19 -0.01
CA THR A 383 38.99 7.52 -0.12
C THR A 383 38.38 7.82 -1.49
N PRO A 384 38.04 6.81 -2.29
CA PRO A 384 37.38 7.03 -3.58
C PRO A 384 35.97 7.58 -3.40
N LEU A 385 35.66 8.65 -4.11
CA LEU A 385 34.32 9.24 -4.20
C LEU A 385 33.83 9.16 -5.63
N ASN A 386 32.76 8.42 -5.88
CA ASN A 386 32.10 8.37 -7.16
C ASN A 386 30.89 9.29 -7.18
N LEU A 387 30.87 10.26 -8.09
CA LEU A 387 29.78 11.20 -8.30
C LEU A 387 29.03 10.85 -9.59
N TYR A 388 27.73 10.62 -9.48
CA TYR A 388 26.86 10.34 -10.61
C TYR A 388 25.86 11.49 -10.77
N HIS A 389 25.93 12.19 -11.90
CA HIS A 389 24.98 13.24 -12.22
C HIS A 389 23.84 12.61 -13.04
N ALA A 390 22.69 12.50 -12.43
CA ALA A 390 21.48 11.99 -13.05
C ALA A 390 20.29 12.92 -12.78
N GLY A 391 19.24 12.76 -13.55
CA GLY A 391 17.98 13.47 -13.32
C GLY A 391 17.22 12.90 -12.13
N THR A 392 17.52 13.37 -10.94
CA THR A 392 16.95 12.86 -9.67
C THR A 392 15.78 13.69 -9.15
N ASN A 393 15.27 14.62 -9.94
CA ASN A 393 14.15 15.49 -9.56
C ASN A 393 14.36 16.23 -8.22
N GLY A 394 15.60 16.64 -7.93
CA GLY A 394 15.95 17.39 -6.72
C GLY A 394 16.22 16.50 -5.48
N ILE A 395 16.39 15.21 -5.66
CA ILE A 395 16.77 14.28 -4.59
C ILE A 395 18.28 14.00 -4.67
N TYR A 396 18.91 13.99 -3.52
CA TYR A 396 20.29 13.58 -3.32
C TYR A 396 20.34 12.18 -2.71
N TYR A 397 21.01 11.25 -3.39
CA TYR A 397 21.23 9.89 -2.91
C TYR A 397 22.67 9.72 -2.46
N GLN A 398 22.87 9.13 -1.31
CA GLN A 398 24.19 8.83 -0.79
C GLN A 398 24.33 7.36 -0.40
N GLN A 399 25.46 6.79 -0.79
CA GLN A 399 25.87 5.45 -0.36
C GLN A 399 27.28 5.50 0.17
N VAL A 400 27.51 4.86 1.32
CA VAL A 400 28.85 4.61 1.89
C VAL A 400 29.06 3.11 1.88
N LEU A 401 30.15 2.69 1.21
CA LEU A 401 30.52 1.28 1.09
C LEU A 401 31.72 1.00 1.98
N ILE A 402 31.57 0.09 2.93
CA ILE A 402 32.62 -0.32 3.86
C ILE A 402 32.94 -1.79 3.60
N GLN A 403 34.21 -2.09 3.27
CA GLN A 403 34.62 -3.48 3.11
C GLN A 403 34.65 -4.18 4.47
N ILE A 404 34.00 -5.32 4.58
CA ILE A 404 33.87 -6.09 5.81
C ILE A 404 34.90 -7.21 5.82
N PRO A 405 35.71 -7.34 6.92
CA PRO A 405 36.60 -8.47 7.10
C PRO A 405 35.86 -9.81 7.20
N ASP A 406 36.51 -10.88 6.74
CA ASP A 406 35.89 -12.23 6.65
C ASP A 406 35.46 -12.80 8.02
N ASP A 407 36.08 -12.43 9.09
CA ASP A 407 35.74 -12.85 10.46
C ASP A 407 34.45 -12.17 10.95
N VAL A 408 34.22 -10.93 10.57
CA VAL A 408 32.99 -10.18 10.90
C VAL A 408 31.80 -10.75 10.11
N VAL A 409 31.96 -11.05 8.83
CA VAL A 409 30.92 -11.64 7.98
C VAL A 409 30.41 -12.96 8.52
N LYS A 410 31.26 -13.75 9.13
CA LYS A 410 30.89 -15.05 9.73
C LYS A 410 30.13 -14.91 11.06
N SER A 411 30.08 -13.71 11.61
CA SER A 411 29.34 -13.47 12.85
C SER A 411 27.83 -13.50 12.60
N PRO A 412 27.04 -14.26 13.39
CA PRO A 412 25.59 -14.26 13.29
C PRO A 412 24.96 -12.88 13.64
N TYR A 413 25.69 -12.05 14.35
CA TYR A 413 25.24 -10.71 14.74
C TYR A 413 25.34 -9.68 13.62
N PHE A 414 26.09 -9.95 12.55
CA PHE A 414 26.27 -9.00 11.46
C PHE A 414 24.95 -8.68 10.73
N ASN A 415 24.15 -9.70 10.44
CA ASN A 415 22.83 -9.50 9.83
C ASN A 415 21.86 -8.81 10.79
N LEU A 416 21.93 -9.15 12.08
CA LEU A 416 21.09 -8.50 13.09
C LEU A 416 21.40 -7.00 13.19
N LEU A 417 22.68 -6.61 13.16
CA LEU A 417 23.11 -5.22 13.18
C LEU A 417 22.48 -4.41 12.03
N SER A 418 22.42 -5.00 10.82
CA SER A 418 21.83 -4.32 9.66
C SER A 418 20.34 -4.03 9.81
N ILE A 419 19.62 -4.85 10.57
CA ILE A 419 18.21 -4.65 10.87
C ILE A 419 18.03 -3.58 11.96
N LEU A 420 18.86 -3.64 13.00
CA LEU A 420 18.72 -2.79 14.17
C LEU A 420 19.09 -1.32 13.93
N MET A 421 19.88 -1.01 12.90
CA MET A 421 20.39 0.36 12.70
C MET A 421 19.30 1.42 12.57
N GLY A 422 18.14 1.08 12.01
CA GLY A 422 17.01 2.00 11.86
C GLY A 422 16.03 2.00 13.04
N GLU A 423 16.19 1.06 13.98
CA GLU A 423 15.21 0.77 15.02
C GLU A 423 15.67 1.16 16.43
N VAL A 424 16.97 1.39 16.63
CA VAL A 424 17.54 1.78 17.92
C VAL A 424 18.00 3.23 17.89
N GLY A 425 18.15 3.84 19.06
CA GLY A 425 18.68 5.18 19.20
C GLY A 425 20.17 5.31 18.83
N ALA A 426 20.65 6.54 18.71
CA ALA A 426 22.04 6.82 18.41
C ALA A 426 22.54 8.10 19.11
N GLY A 427 23.75 8.07 19.67
CA GLY A 427 24.31 9.19 20.40
C GLY A 427 23.50 9.55 21.64
N GLU A 428 23.01 10.79 21.71
CA GLU A 428 22.18 11.27 22.80
C GLU A 428 20.65 11.01 22.57
N TYR A 429 20.26 10.61 21.35
CA TYR A 429 18.88 10.41 20.96
C TYR A 429 18.43 8.98 21.26
N ASP A 430 17.26 8.82 21.87
CA ASP A 430 16.58 7.54 21.95
C ASP A 430 15.99 7.15 20.58
N TYR A 431 15.41 5.95 20.48
CA TYR A 431 14.91 5.44 19.19
C TYR A 431 13.74 6.31 18.64
N LEU A 432 12.87 6.85 19.50
CA LEU A 432 11.76 7.71 19.08
C LEU A 432 12.26 9.07 18.58
N GLU A 433 13.21 9.67 19.29
CA GLU A 433 13.85 10.93 18.90
C GLU A 433 14.61 10.78 17.57
N LEU A 434 15.32 9.66 17.40
CA LEU A 434 16.05 9.38 16.17
C LEU A 434 15.11 9.18 14.99
N GLN A 435 13.99 8.48 15.16
CA GLN A 435 12.97 8.31 14.10
C GLN A 435 12.36 9.65 13.69
N ASN A 436 12.05 10.52 14.64
CA ASN A 436 11.55 11.87 14.34
C ASN A 436 12.57 12.72 13.57
N LEU A 437 13.86 12.64 13.94
CA LEU A 437 14.94 13.31 13.21
C LEU A 437 15.08 12.75 11.78
N GLN A 438 15.00 11.44 11.61
CA GLN A 438 15.04 10.82 10.28
C GLN A 438 13.90 11.35 9.40
N THR A 439 12.67 11.37 9.92
CA THR A 439 11.50 11.89 9.21
C THR A 439 11.68 13.36 8.78
N ALA A 440 12.33 14.16 9.62
CA ALA A 440 12.53 15.60 9.36
C ALA A 440 13.55 15.90 8.26
N VAL A 441 14.58 15.06 8.07
CA VAL A 441 15.74 15.42 7.22
C VAL A 441 16.06 14.42 6.12
N SER A 442 15.56 13.18 6.19
CA SER A 442 15.91 12.12 5.24
C SER A 442 14.71 11.34 4.77
N GLY A 443 14.84 10.62 3.67
CA GLY A 443 13.92 9.58 3.23
C GLY A 443 14.26 8.20 3.81
N GLY A 444 14.88 8.18 5.00
CA GLY A 444 15.28 6.99 5.72
C GLY A 444 16.80 6.76 5.72
N LEU A 445 17.21 5.98 6.70
CA LEU A 445 18.56 5.44 6.81
C LEU A 445 18.52 3.95 6.54
N GLY A 446 19.38 3.45 5.67
CA GLY A 446 19.46 2.05 5.35
C GLY A 446 20.82 1.46 5.61
N MET A 447 20.86 0.24 6.15
CA MET A 447 22.06 -0.57 6.25
C MET A 447 21.79 -1.92 5.56
N GLY A 448 22.69 -2.32 4.68
CA GLY A 448 22.60 -3.61 3.99
C GLY A 448 23.94 -4.30 3.89
N ALA A 449 23.94 -5.62 4.03
CA ALA A 449 25.11 -6.45 3.78
C ALA A 449 25.06 -7.00 2.35
N SER A 450 26.18 -6.95 1.64
CA SER A 450 26.29 -7.48 0.29
C SER A 450 27.49 -8.42 0.18
N LEU A 451 27.24 -9.64 -0.26
CA LEU A 451 28.26 -10.63 -0.59
C LEU A 451 28.30 -10.79 -2.11
N ARG A 452 29.43 -10.50 -2.73
CA ARG A 452 29.58 -10.58 -4.20
C ARG A 452 30.92 -11.21 -4.57
N SER A 453 30.92 -12.01 -5.64
CA SER A 453 32.17 -12.45 -6.24
C SER A 453 32.92 -11.24 -6.81
N LYS A 454 34.26 -11.29 -6.74
CA LYS A 454 35.08 -10.27 -7.42
C LYS A 454 34.92 -10.38 -8.92
N VAL A 455 34.94 -9.23 -9.60
CA VAL A 455 34.78 -9.17 -11.07
C VAL A 455 35.91 -9.92 -11.79
N ASP A 456 37.12 -9.85 -11.25
CA ASP A 456 38.35 -10.44 -11.79
C ASP A 456 38.66 -11.83 -11.21
N ASP A 457 37.97 -12.27 -10.19
CA ASP A 457 38.16 -13.57 -9.54
C ASP A 457 36.85 -14.07 -8.90
N LYS A 458 36.10 -14.87 -9.66
CA LYS A 458 34.79 -15.39 -9.24
C LYS A 458 34.84 -16.33 -8.02
N ASP A 459 36.00 -16.88 -7.70
CA ASP A 459 36.20 -17.78 -6.58
C ASP A 459 36.51 -17.02 -5.27
N LYS A 460 36.70 -15.69 -5.37
CA LYS A 460 36.86 -14.82 -4.21
C LYS A 460 35.60 -13.99 -3.97
N ILE A 461 35.14 -14.02 -2.73
CA ILE A 461 34.01 -13.24 -2.27
C ILE A 461 34.52 -11.96 -1.62
N SER A 462 33.85 -10.85 -1.90
CA SER A 462 33.99 -9.59 -1.17
C SER A 462 32.69 -9.31 -0.42
N ALA A 463 32.84 -9.00 0.85
CA ALA A 463 31.73 -8.57 1.70
C ALA A 463 31.76 -7.05 1.88
N TRP A 464 30.60 -6.43 1.74
CA TRP A 464 30.44 -4.99 1.88
C TRP A 464 29.26 -4.68 2.78
N LEU A 465 29.45 -3.71 3.66
CA LEU A 465 28.38 -3.02 4.33
C LEU A 465 28.05 -1.78 3.51
N THR A 466 26.80 -1.65 3.13
CA THR A 466 26.30 -0.50 2.39
C THR A 466 25.40 0.32 3.31
N LEU A 467 25.75 1.56 3.53
CA LEU A 467 24.96 2.53 4.27
C LEU A 467 24.34 3.48 3.27
N THR A 468 23.06 3.71 3.35
CA THR A 468 22.31 4.52 2.39
C THR A 468 21.46 5.57 3.08
N THR A 469 21.35 6.72 2.44
CA THR A 469 20.32 7.72 2.77
C THR A 469 19.94 8.49 1.51
N LYS A 470 18.79 9.14 1.54
CA LYS A 470 18.34 10.09 0.52
C LYS A 470 17.70 11.30 1.17
N SER A 471 17.79 12.44 0.54
CA SER A 471 17.18 13.68 1.04
C SER A 471 16.92 14.65 -0.12
N LEU A 472 16.10 15.66 0.11
CA LEU A 472 16.04 16.80 -0.81
C LEU A 472 17.39 17.53 -0.85
N THR A 473 17.78 18.01 -2.03
CA THR A 473 19.08 18.69 -2.25
C THR A 473 19.33 19.91 -1.34
N GLN A 474 18.30 20.40 -0.68
CA GLN A 474 18.36 21.52 0.26
C GLN A 474 18.61 21.08 1.71
N LYS A 475 18.53 19.75 2.02
CA LYS A 475 18.66 19.20 3.37
C LYS A 475 19.85 18.24 3.46
N PHE A 476 21.01 18.75 3.84
CA PHE A 476 22.24 17.95 3.99
C PHE A 476 22.37 17.24 5.34
N ASP A 477 21.49 17.48 6.29
CA ASP A 477 21.56 16.93 7.65
C ASP A 477 21.41 15.39 7.68
N ALA A 478 20.82 14.80 6.65
CA ALA A 478 20.72 13.34 6.48
C ALA A 478 22.11 12.65 6.52
N ILE A 479 23.16 13.31 6.03
CA ILE A 479 24.53 12.79 6.06
C ILE A 479 25.06 12.70 7.50
N HIS A 480 24.79 13.72 8.31
CA HIS A 480 25.18 13.74 9.72
C HIS A 480 24.44 12.67 10.50
N LEU A 481 23.17 12.46 10.21
CA LEU A 481 22.35 11.43 10.84
C LEU A 481 22.84 10.03 10.48
N LEU A 482 23.17 9.78 9.19
CA LEU A 482 23.78 8.53 8.76
C LEU A 482 25.09 8.24 9.51
N LYS A 483 25.95 9.25 9.65
CA LYS A 483 27.21 9.13 10.42
C LYS A 483 26.94 8.80 11.88
N LEU A 484 26.01 9.50 12.53
CA LEU A 484 25.65 9.26 13.93
C LEU A 484 25.16 7.82 14.13
N ALA A 485 24.25 7.35 13.27
CA ALA A 485 23.75 5.99 13.30
C ALA A 485 24.82 4.93 13.02
N CYS A 486 25.88 5.25 12.25
CA CYS A 486 26.99 4.33 12.03
C CYS A 486 27.97 4.22 13.21
N GLU A 487 28.21 5.33 13.90
CA GLU A 487 29.29 5.43 14.87
C GLU A 487 28.84 5.26 16.32
N GLN A 488 27.54 5.49 16.62
CA GLN A 488 27.07 5.67 17.99
C GLN A 488 25.70 5.00 18.26
N LEU A 489 25.45 3.82 17.65
CA LEU A 489 24.24 3.05 17.95
C LEU A 489 24.15 2.72 19.44
N ARG A 490 22.93 2.81 19.96
CA ARG A 490 22.62 2.49 21.36
C ARG A 490 22.00 1.09 21.42
N PHE A 491 22.53 0.25 22.34
CA PHE A 491 22.04 -1.10 22.61
C PHE A 491 21.56 -1.26 24.06
N ASP A 492 21.39 -0.15 24.76
CA ASP A 492 20.93 -0.09 26.16
C ASP A 492 19.40 0.07 26.27
N GLU A 493 18.73 0.30 25.18
CA GLU A 493 17.28 0.41 25.11
C GLU A 493 16.64 -0.98 25.20
N LYS A 494 15.62 -1.14 26.04
CA LYS A 494 14.99 -2.43 26.35
C LYS A 494 13.56 -2.55 25.79
N GLU A 495 13.07 -1.49 25.23
CA GLU A 495 11.75 -1.41 24.61
C GLU A 495 11.85 -1.63 23.10
#